data_c7c969f6a825d2d76cf65f9a05abd601
#
_entry.id   c7c969f6a825d2d76cf65f9a05abd601
#
_cell.length_a   1.000
_cell.length_b   1.000
_cell.length_c   1.000
_cell.angle_alpha   90.00
_cell.angle_beta   90.00
_cell.angle_gamma   90.00
#
_symmetry.space_group_name_H-M   'P 1'
#
loop_
_entity.id
_entity.type
_entity.pdbx_description
1 polymer ?
#
loop_
_entity_poly.entity_id
_entity_poly.type
_entity_poly.pdbx_seq_one_letter_code
_entity_poly.pdbx_strand_id
1 'polypeptide(L)'
;EGIIINDKYIKLDGLFLLRNSIAPNSIVKDLILEDGYIVVNRNMETNIKGIYACGDCTGNPLQISKATGEGLVAAQNAAKYIDKLKEMI
;
A
#
# COMPACT_ATOMS: atom_id res chain seq x y z
N GLU A 1 -3.91 11.21 -10.20
CA GLU A 1 -4.29 10.34 -9.10
C GLU A 1 -3.89 10.90 -7.75
N GLY A 2 -4.65 10.61 -6.74
CA GLY A 2 -4.35 11.04 -5.41
C GLY A 2 -5.30 10.44 -4.40
N ILE A 3 -5.14 10.84 -3.16
CA ILE A 3 -5.99 10.38 -2.09
C ILE A 3 -6.42 11.56 -1.24
N ILE A 4 -7.47 11.35 -0.45
CA ILE A 4 -7.95 12.38 0.47
C ILE A 4 -7.64 11.91 1.89
N ILE A 5 -6.87 12.71 2.62
CA ILE A 5 -6.54 12.46 4.02
C ILE A 5 -6.92 13.70 4.81
N ASN A 6 -7.76 13.52 5.84
CA ASN A 6 -8.23 14.63 6.68
C ASN A 6 -8.82 15.76 5.83
N ASP A 7 -9.65 15.39 4.84
CA ASP A 7 -10.32 16.31 3.93
C ASP A 7 -9.38 17.09 3.02
N LYS A 8 -8.13 16.65 2.92
CA LYS A 8 -7.19 17.24 1.98
C LYS A 8 -6.90 16.25 0.85
N TYR A 9 -7.01 16.73 -0.38
CA TYR A 9 -6.63 15.93 -1.53
C TYR A 9 -5.12 16.00 -1.71
N ILE A 10 -4.48 14.83 -1.77
CA ILE A 10 -3.03 14.73 -1.98
C ILE A 10 -2.80 13.95 -3.25
N LYS A 11 -2.13 14.59 -4.19
CA LYS A 11 -1.78 13.93 -5.45
C LYS A 11 -0.53 13.08 -5.22
N LEU A 12 -0.64 11.79 -5.50
CA LEU A 12 0.43 10.84 -5.25
C LEU A 12 0.63 9.94 -6.45
N ASP A 13 1.88 9.48 -6.63
CA ASP A 13 2.18 8.45 -7.60
C ASP A 13 2.00 7.06 -6.98
N GLY A 14 2.07 6.97 -5.66
CA GLY A 14 1.83 5.73 -4.93
C GLY A 14 1.65 6.01 -3.46
N LEU A 15 1.19 4.99 -2.73
CA LEU A 15 0.92 5.12 -1.30
C LEU A 15 1.44 3.91 -0.55
N PHE A 16 2.20 4.16 0.53
CA PHE A 16 2.67 3.12 1.43
C PHE A 16 1.95 3.27 2.76
N LEU A 17 1.20 2.24 3.16
CA LEU A 17 0.49 2.22 4.43
C LEU A 17 1.32 1.44 5.44
N LEU A 18 1.93 2.14 6.38
CA LEU A 18 2.82 1.53 7.38
C LEU A 18 2.24 1.54 8.77
N ARG A 19 1.14 2.22 8.96
CA ARG A 19 0.52 2.34 10.28
C ARG A 19 -0.59 1.31 10.43
N ASN A 20 -0.75 0.83 11.67
CA ASN A 20 -1.82 -0.10 11.97
C ASN A 20 -2.65 0.31 13.18
N SER A 21 -2.46 1.53 13.68
CA SER A 21 -3.22 2.05 14.81
C SER A 21 -4.61 2.55 14.42
N ILE A 22 -4.85 2.71 13.12
CA ILE A 22 -6.14 3.13 12.58
C ILE A 22 -6.53 2.06 11.55
N ALA A 23 -7.83 1.74 11.50
CA ALA A 23 -8.30 0.75 10.52
C ALA A 23 -7.90 1.22 9.11
N PRO A 24 -7.17 0.39 8.35
CA PRO A 24 -6.67 0.82 7.04
C PRO A 24 -7.75 1.29 6.08
N ASN A 25 -8.93 0.66 6.10
CA ASN A 25 -9.99 1.04 5.18
C ASN A 25 -10.69 2.34 5.58
N SER A 26 -10.34 2.93 6.74
CA SER A 26 -10.82 4.27 7.05
C SER A 26 -9.95 5.34 6.42
N ILE A 27 -8.74 4.97 5.98
CA ILE A 27 -7.86 5.87 5.25
C ILE A 27 -8.09 5.73 3.74
N VAL A 28 -8.13 4.51 3.26
CA VAL A 28 -8.38 4.23 1.85
C VAL A 28 -9.61 3.34 1.77
N LYS A 29 -10.65 3.89 1.20
CA LYS A 29 -11.92 3.19 1.08
C LYS A 29 -11.78 2.00 0.13
N ASP A 30 -12.55 0.95 0.43
CA ASP A 30 -12.65 -0.25 -0.39
C ASP A 30 -11.41 -1.15 -0.37
N LEU A 31 -10.47 -0.92 0.54
CA LEU A 31 -9.39 -1.87 0.76
C LEU A 31 -9.96 -3.17 1.32
N ILE A 32 -9.48 -4.29 0.80
CA ILE A 32 -9.87 -5.59 1.34
C ILE A 32 -8.99 -5.92 2.52
N LEU A 33 -9.63 -6.24 3.64
CA LEU A 33 -8.95 -6.62 4.87
C LEU A 33 -9.29 -8.06 5.24
N GLU A 34 -8.34 -8.71 5.91
CA GLU A 34 -8.55 -10.01 6.50
C GLU A 34 -7.97 -9.98 7.90
N ASP A 35 -8.82 -10.26 8.89
CA ASP A 35 -8.42 -10.19 10.31
C ASP A 35 -7.82 -8.84 10.69
N GLY A 36 -8.29 -7.77 10.06
CA GLY A 36 -7.81 -6.42 10.35
C GLY A 36 -6.56 -6.01 9.59
N TYR A 37 -5.99 -6.93 8.80
CA TYR A 37 -4.79 -6.64 8.02
C TYR A 37 -5.14 -6.44 6.56
N ILE A 38 -4.34 -5.61 5.88
CA ILE A 38 -4.54 -5.37 4.45
C ILE A 38 -4.08 -6.59 3.67
N VAL A 39 -4.96 -7.11 2.81
CA VAL A 39 -4.61 -8.25 1.96
C VAL A 39 -3.75 -7.76 0.81
N VAL A 40 -2.56 -8.35 0.68
CA VAL A 40 -1.65 -8.04 -0.43
C VAL A 40 -1.16 -9.34 -1.06
N ASN A 41 -0.71 -9.23 -2.31
CA ASN A 41 -0.07 -10.34 -2.98
C ASN A 41 1.45 -10.30 -2.72
N ARG A 42 2.20 -11.12 -3.44
CA ARG A 42 3.66 -11.18 -3.24
C ARG A 42 4.37 -9.91 -3.66
N ASN A 43 3.72 -9.07 -4.46
CA ASN A 43 4.26 -7.80 -4.91
C ASN A 43 3.82 -6.65 -4.02
N MET A 44 3.17 -6.94 -2.89
CA MET A 44 2.64 -5.95 -1.96
C MET A 44 1.55 -5.10 -2.58
N GLU A 45 0.90 -5.62 -3.61
CA GLU A 45 -0.23 -4.94 -4.25
C GLU A 45 -1.51 -5.21 -3.47
N THR A 46 -2.27 -4.14 -3.21
CA THR A 46 -3.60 -4.29 -2.62
C THR A 46 -4.61 -4.59 -3.72
N ASN A 47 -5.88 -4.71 -3.36
CA ASN A 47 -6.94 -4.89 -4.34
C ASN A 47 -7.19 -3.64 -5.18
N ILE A 48 -6.64 -2.51 -4.78
CA ILE A 48 -6.81 -1.26 -5.51
C ILE A 48 -5.55 -0.99 -6.30
N LYS A 49 -5.70 -0.87 -7.62
CA LYS A 49 -4.57 -0.69 -8.51
C LYS A 49 -3.84 0.61 -8.20
N GLY A 50 -2.53 0.52 -8.09
CA GLY A 50 -1.69 1.68 -7.78
C GLY A 50 -1.51 1.93 -6.30
N ILE A 51 -2.14 1.11 -5.43
CA ILE A 51 -1.98 1.23 -3.99
C ILE A 51 -1.30 -0.01 -3.46
N TYR A 52 -0.23 0.20 -2.73
CA TYR A 52 0.60 -0.85 -2.14
C TYR A 52 0.54 -0.74 -0.62
N ALA A 53 0.75 -1.85 0.06
CA ALA A 53 0.82 -1.87 1.51
C ALA A 53 1.95 -2.77 1.94
N CYS A 54 2.64 -2.39 3.01
CA CYS A 54 3.76 -3.17 3.51
C CYS A 54 3.93 -2.91 5.00
N GLY A 55 4.61 -3.83 5.67
CA GLY A 55 4.90 -3.71 7.08
C GLY A 55 3.85 -4.39 7.94
N ASP A 56 3.69 -3.89 9.15
CA ASP A 56 2.80 -4.50 10.12
C ASP A 56 1.35 -4.54 9.65
N CYS A 57 0.96 -3.61 8.81
CA CYS A 57 -0.43 -3.55 8.35
C CYS A 57 -0.82 -4.72 7.45
N THR A 58 0.12 -5.49 6.96
CA THR A 58 -0.15 -6.67 6.13
C THR A 58 -0.21 -7.96 6.93
N GLY A 59 0.10 -7.90 8.22
CA GLY A 59 -0.03 -9.06 9.09
C GLY A 59 1.26 -9.54 9.70
N ASN A 60 1.17 -10.67 10.37
CA ASN A 60 2.31 -11.29 11.08
C ASN A 60 3.31 -11.88 10.10
N PRO A 61 4.58 -11.98 10.49
CA PRO A 61 5.12 -11.57 11.78
C PRO A 61 5.34 -10.05 11.86
N LEU A 62 5.10 -9.49 13.03
CA LEU A 62 5.28 -8.06 13.26
C LEU A 62 6.74 -7.81 13.63
N GLN A 63 7.62 -7.88 12.63
CA GLN A 63 9.06 -7.79 12.79
C GLN A 63 9.64 -6.71 11.89
N ILE A 64 10.68 -6.05 12.37
CA ILE A 64 11.34 -5.01 11.60
C ILE A 64 11.89 -5.55 10.28
N SER A 65 12.48 -6.74 10.31
CA SER A 65 13.05 -7.32 9.09
C SER A 65 11.97 -7.63 8.05
N LYS A 66 10.81 -8.09 8.50
CA LYS A 66 9.69 -8.34 7.59
C LYS A 66 9.20 -7.01 7.00
N ALA A 67 9.02 -6.00 7.85
CA ALA A 67 8.54 -4.69 7.40
C ALA A 67 9.52 -4.07 6.39
N THR A 68 10.81 -4.18 6.66
CA THR A 68 11.85 -3.66 5.76
C THR A 68 11.84 -4.38 4.43
N GLY A 69 11.75 -5.72 4.46
CA GLY A 69 11.73 -6.52 3.24
C GLY A 69 10.48 -6.23 2.40
N GLU A 70 9.34 -6.12 3.03
CA GLU A 70 8.11 -5.79 2.31
C GLU A 70 8.18 -4.38 1.72
N GLY A 71 8.79 -3.44 2.44
CA GLY A 71 8.98 -2.10 1.93
C GLY A 71 9.79 -2.07 0.65
N LEU A 72 10.85 -2.88 0.61
CA LEU A 72 11.66 -3.01 -0.60
C LEU A 72 10.82 -3.54 -1.76
N VAL A 73 10.09 -4.62 -1.53
CA VAL A 73 9.27 -5.23 -2.58
C VAL A 73 8.20 -4.25 -3.07
N ALA A 74 7.54 -3.57 -2.14
CA ALA A 74 6.51 -2.60 -2.49
C ALA A 74 7.08 -1.47 -3.33
N ALA A 75 8.23 -0.93 -2.92
CA ALA A 75 8.85 0.18 -3.63
C ALA A 75 9.25 -0.21 -5.04
N GLN A 76 9.86 -1.38 -5.21
CA GLN A 76 10.27 -1.84 -6.53
C GLN A 76 9.09 -2.06 -7.45
N ASN A 77 8.01 -2.62 -6.93
CA ASN A 77 6.85 -2.90 -7.77
C ASN A 77 6.05 -1.64 -8.07
N ALA A 78 6.00 -0.71 -7.14
CA ALA A 78 5.37 0.58 -7.39
C ALA A 78 6.12 1.34 -8.49
N ALA A 79 7.46 1.31 -8.46
CA ALA A 79 8.27 1.94 -9.50
C ALA A 79 8.00 1.32 -10.87
N LYS A 80 7.92 -0.01 -10.92
CA LYS A 80 7.62 -0.70 -12.18
C LYS A 80 6.24 -0.31 -12.72
N TYR A 81 5.28 -0.18 -11.81
CA TYR A 81 3.94 0.22 -12.21
C TYR A 81 3.93 1.62 -12.83
N ILE A 82 4.66 2.55 -12.22
CA ILE A 82 4.75 3.90 -12.73
C ILE A 82 5.42 3.92 -14.11
N ASP A 83 6.51 3.16 -14.26
CA ASP A 83 7.20 3.08 -15.54
C ASP A 83 6.29 2.53 -16.63
N LYS A 84 5.50 1.52 -16.28
CA LYS A 84 4.56 0.93 -17.21
C LYS A 84 3.49 1.91 -17.64
N LEU A 85 3.01 2.73 -16.69
CA LEU A 85 2.04 3.76 -17.01
C LEU A 85 2.61 4.79 -17.98
N LYS A 86 3.87 5.15 -17.80
CA LYS A 86 4.53 6.10 -18.70
C LYS A 86 4.64 5.56 -20.12
N GLU A 87 4.84 4.25 -20.27
CA GLU A 87 4.91 3.64 -21.57
C GLU A 87 3.57 3.65 -22.31
N MET A 88 2.48 3.74 -21.56
CA MET A 88 1.14 3.70 -22.13
C MET A 88 0.65 5.08 -22.56
N ILE A 89 1.41 6.11 -22.27
CA ILE A 89 1.07 7.48 -22.68
C ILE A 89 1.86 7.89 -23.94
#